data_02e4b61b4464e24f16f75448c48ecf77
#
_entry.id   02e4b61b4464e24f16f75448c48ecf77
#
_cell.length_a   1.000
_cell.length_b   1.000
_cell.length_c   1.000
_cell.angle_alpha   90.00
_cell.angle_beta   90.00
_cell.angle_gamma   90.00
#
_symmetry.space_group_name_H-M   'P 1'
#
loop_
_entity.id
_entity.type
_entity.pdbx_description
1 polymer ?
#
loop_
_entity_poly.entity_id
_entity_poly.type
_entity_poly.pdbx_seq_one_letter_code
_entity_poly.pdbx_strand_id
1 'polypeptide(L)'
;MMNLSKIGWCDFSWNPVTGCRDNCYFCYGRHQAARLCGTVRINLGDPQIQKGPKRGLYILPAPFHNDSDKVIAYPAGFAPTLHPYRLDMIAAKKKPANIYVCSTGELFGEWIPEKWIDLVFDACKAAPWHNYMFLTKHPHRYTQLSDAEKLIEQDNIWYGSYLSDERTPFLSGRYHTFGYIDLSSPHASPCALPEFEWIIVGCDTPVFKHDEPPSRTALEKILLDRGGRPLFMKDSQLMRSIWDGALVQEFPLLLQRAPDRPIPHCKHCKQCQIIGEGKRGNRHICRHRKVLKEHKDGRHVPGRYARTSPEWCPKR
;
A
#
# COMPACT_ATOMS: atom_id res chain seq x y z
N MET A 1 11.93 5.73 9.25
CA MET A 1 12.47 4.41 9.59
C MET A 1 11.77 3.40 8.72
N MET A 2 12.49 2.45 8.16
CA MET A 2 11.92 1.30 7.47
C MET A 2 12.01 0.12 8.43
N ASN A 3 10.87 -0.43 8.83
CA ASN A 3 10.79 -1.49 9.81
C ASN A 3 10.23 -2.77 9.19
N LEU A 4 10.74 -3.92 9.64
CA LEU A 4 10.10 -5.20 9.34
C LEU A 4 8.65 -5.16 9.83
N SER A 5 7.73 -5.49 8.96
CA SER A 5 6.30 -5.40 9.27
C SER A 5 5.81 -6.65 10.00
N LYS A 6 4.93 -6.45 10.98
CA LYS A 6 4.14 -7.52 11.60
C LYS A 6 2.70 -7.59 11.05
N ILE A 7 2.41 -6.77 10.04
CA ILE A 7 1.04 -6.59 9.53
C ILE A 7 0.57 -7.79 8.68
N GLY A 8 1.49 -8.62 8.20
CA GLY A 8 1.20 -9.84 7.44
C GLY A 8 1.10 -9.63 5.93
N TRP A 9 0.40 -8.61 5.46
CA TRP A 9 0.22 -8.33 4.03
C TRP A 9 1.32 -7.46 3.39
N CYS A 10 2.34 -7.06 4.14
CA CYS A 10 3.53 -6.38 3.64
C CYS A 10 4.78 -6.87 4.37
N ASP A 11 5.95 -6.75 3.72
CA ASP A 11 7.23 -7.15 4.31
C ASP A 11 7.79 -6.05 5.22
N PHE A 12 7.64 -4.80 4.80
CA PHE A 12 8.16 -3.64 5.52
C PHE A 12 7.12 -2.50 5.56
N SER A 13 7.21 -1.70 6.61
CA SER A 13 6.60 -0.37 6.63
C SER A 13 7.68 0.70 6.47
N TRP A 14 7.42 1.67 5.61
CA TRP A 14 8.29 2.80 5.36
C TRP A 14 7.51 4.10 5.54
N ASN A 15 7.98 4.96 6.43
CA ASN A 15 7.26 6.15 6.87
C ASN A 15 8.07 7.42 6.59
N PRO A 16 8.18 7.89 5.33
CA PRO A 16 8.79 9.17 4.98
C PRO A 16 7.95 10.35 5.45
N VAL A 17 6.63 10.15 5.58
CA VAL A 17 5.71 11.08 6.25
C VAL A 17 5.06 10.34 7.40
N THR A 18 4.99 10.97 8.56
CA THR A 18 4.30 10.47 9.76
C THR A 18 3.26 11.46 10.21
N GLY A 19 2.32 11.02 11.03
CA GLY A 19 1.28 11.87 11.59
C GLY A 19 0.10 12.10 10.65
N CYS A 20 -1.00 12.57 11.25
CA CYS A 20 -2.29 12.70 10.59
C CYS A 20 -3.14 13.73 11.34
N ARG A 21 -4.05 14.40 10.62
CA ARG A 21 -5.05 15.32 11.23
C ARG A 21 -6.42 14.69 11.41
N ASP A 22 -6.66 13.48 10.85
CA ASP A 22 -7.91 12.79 11.11
C ASP A 22 -8.06 12.48 12.59
N ASN A 23 -9.27 12.68 13.08
CA ASN A 23 -9.62 12.36 14.46
C ASN A 23 -10.32 10.99 14.53
N CYS A 24 -9.64 9.95 14.01
CA CYS A 24 -10.18 8.59 14.10
C CYS A 24 -10.39 8.21 15.56
N TYR A 25 -11.53 7.58 15.83
CA TYR A 25 -11.95 7.13 17.17
C TYR A 25 -10.87 6.33 17.87
N PHE A 26 -10.24 5.39 17.16
CA PHE A 26 -8.97 4.84 17.61
C PHE A 26 -7.98 4.84 16.44
N CYS A 27 -6.76 5.18 16.74
CA CYS A 27 -5.70 5.25 15.75
C CYS A 27 -4.41 4.68 16.33
N TYR A 28 -4.00 3.53 15.82
CA TYR A 28 -2.75 2.89 16.23
C TYR A 28 -1.54 3.83 16.11
N GLY A 29 -1.44 4.58 14.99
CA GLY A 29 -0.37 5.54 14.78
C GLY A 29 -0.32 6.64 15.81
N ARG A 30 -1.48 7.17 16.22
CA ARG A 30 -1.59 8.20 17.27
C ARG A 30 -1.16 7.66 18.64
N HIS A 31 -1.61 6.46 19.00
CA HIS A 31 -1.20 5.80 20.25
C HIS A 31 0.31 5.54 20.26
N GLN A 32 0.87 5.09 19.16
CA GLN A 32 2.31 4.88 19.04
C GLN A 32 3.08 6.19 19.16
N ALA A 33 2.63 7.24 18.48
CA ALA A 33 3.24 8.57 18.57
C ALA A 33 3.20 9.11 20.00
N ALA A 34 2.07 9.01 20.70
CA ALA A 34 1.92 9.45 22.09
C ALA A 34 2.92 8.78 23.05
N ARG A 35 3.26 7.52 22.79
CA ARG A 35 4.25 6.77 23.60
C ARG A 35 5.72 7.12 23.29
N LEU A 36 5.99 7.65 22.09
CA LEU A 36 7.35 7.81 21.55
C LEU A 36 7.68 9.27 21.20
N CYS A 37 6.85 10.23 21.62
CA CYS A 37 7.04 11.65 21.27
C CYS A 37 7.91 12.42 22.27
N GLY A 38 8.17 11.91 23.46
CA GLY A 38 8.77 12.71 24.53
C GLY A 38 7.88 13.90 24.90
N THR A 39 8.48 15.05 25.23
CA THR A 39 7.74 16.28 25.57
C THR A 39 7.59 17.17 24.33
N VAL A 40 6.51 17.00 23.59
CA VAL A 40 6.25 17.68 22.30
C VAL A 40 6.46 19.19 22.39
N ARG A 41 5.96 19.85 23.45
CA ARG A 41 6.12 21.30 23.62
C ARG A 41 7.59 21.75 23.63
N ILE A 42 8.46 20.97 24.28
CA ILE A 42 9.91 21.25 24.32
C ILE A 42 10.50 20.97 22.94
N ASN A 43 10.23 19.81 22.37
CA ASN A 43 10.76 19.40 21.08
C ASN A 43 10.45 20.41 19.97
N LEU A 44 9.23 20.97 19.93
CA LEU A 44 8.83 21.95 18.92
C LEU A 44 9.57 23.29 19.01
N GLY A 45 10.22 23.58 20.13
CA GLY A 45 11.12 24.73 20.30
C GLY A 45 12.52 24.47 19.78
N ASP A 46 12.87 23.23 19.49
CA ASP A 46 14.21 22.83 19.06
C ASP A 46 14.44 23.12 17.56
N PRO A 47 15.59 23.68 17.16
CA PRO A 47 15.93 24.00 15.78
C PRO A 47 16.06 22.75 14.87
N GLN A 48 16.21 21.56 15.42
CA GLN A 48 16.19 20.31 14.65
C GLN A 48 14.82 20.11 13.94
N ILE A 49 13.74 20.72 14.46
CA ILE A 49 12.41 20.63 13.86
C ILE A 49 12.09 21.90 13.07
N GLN A 50 12.01 21.77 11.76
CA GLN A 50 11.65 22.87 10.89
C GLN A 50 10.14 22.96 10.72
N LYS A 51 9.61 24.18 10.59
CA LYS A 51 8.21 24.42 10.22
C LYS A 51 7.99 24.05 8.76
N GLY A 52 6.93 23.32 8.49
CA GLY A 52 6.49 23.02 7.13
C GLY A 52 5.80 24.19 6.45
N PRO A 53 5.39 24.05 5.18
CA PRO A 53 4.81 25.13 4.36
C PRO A 53 3.42 25.59 4.85
N LYS A 54 2.75 24.78 5.66
CA LYS A 54 1.45 25.13 6.27
C LYS A 54 1.54 24.97 7.79
N ARG A 55 0.73 25.75 8.52
CA ARG A 55 0.67 25.68 9.99
C ARG A 55 0.41 24.25 10.47
N GLY A 56 1.19 23.80 11.47
CA GLY A 56 1.08 22.46 12.06
C GLY A 56 1.57 21.33 11.19
N LEU A 57 2.36 21.64 10.15
CA LEU A 57 3.21 20.71 9.43
C LEU A 57 4.66 20.93 9.83
N TYR A 58 5.44 19.87 9.88
CA TYR A 58 6.84 19.91 10.28
C TYR A 58 7.74 19.15 9.30
N ILE A 59 9.00 19.53 9.27
CA ILE A 59 10.05 18.86 8.50
C ILE A 59 11.18 18.49 9.48
N LEU A 60 11.56 17.25 9.43
CA LEU A 60 12.65 16.70 10.25
C LEU A 60 13.78 16.24 9.32
N PRO A 61 14.80 17.07 9.07
CA PRO A 61 15.87 16.78 8.10
C PRO A 61 16.77 15.59 8.49
N ALA A 62 16.89 15.34 9.79
CA ALA A 62 17.67 14.25 10.39
C ALA A 62 16.91 13.60 11.53
N PRO A 63 17.32 12.43 12.07
CA PRO A 63 16.77 11.89 13.30
C PRO A 63 16.84 12.92 14.44
N PHE A 64 15.73 13.10 15.14
CA PHE A 64 15.70 14.05 16.28
C PHE A 64 16.30 13.40 17.52
N HIS A 65 17.22 14.11 18.15
CA HIS A 65 17.84 13.71 19.41
C HIS A 65 17.43 14.67 20.52
N ASN A 66 17.04 14.15 21.67
CA ASN A 66 16.77 14.99 22.85
C ASN A 66 18.11 15.32 23.57
N ASP A 67 18.02 16.13 24.64
CA ASP A 67 19.21 16.56 25.43
C ASP A 67 20.06 15.40 25.98
N SER A 68 19.49 14.20 26.09
CA SER A 68 20.19 12.97 26.50
C SER A 68 20.70 12.12 25.33
N ASP A 69 20.78 12.70 24.13
CA ASP A 69 21.18 12.04 22.87
C ASP A 69 20.29 10.83 22.49
N LYS A 70 19.10 10.76 23.04
CA LYS A 70 18.15 9.70 22.70
C LYS A 70 17.32 10.09 21.49
N VAL A 71 17.25 9.19 20.49
CA VAL A 71 16.39 9.36 19.32
C VAL A 71 14.91 9.33 19.71
N ILE A 72 14.18 10.37 19.37
CA ILE A 72 12.73 10.50 19.56
C ILE A 72 12.05 10.30 18.19
N ALA A 73 11.25 9.25 18.09
CA ALA A 73 10.66 8.85 16.81
C ALA A 73 9.56 9.79 16.30
N TYR A 74 8.85 10.47 17.20
CA TYR A 74 7.74 11.39 16.90
C TYR A 74 7.88 12.71 17.67
N PRO A 75 8.93 13.50 17.43
CA PRO A 75 9.19 14.69 18.25
C PRO A 75 8.10 15.75 18.12
N ALA A 76 7.38 15.82 17.01
CA ALA A 76 6.21 16.67 16.81
C ALA A 76 4.88 16.00 17.22
N GLY A 77 4.91 14.93 18.00
CA GLY A 77 3.74 14.12 18.34
C GLY A 77 3.14 13.47 17.10
N PHE A 78 1.82 13.57 16.95
CA PHE A 78 1.12 13.03 15.76
C PHE A 78 0.82 14.11 14.71
N ALA A 79 1.47 15.26 14.77
CA ALA A 79 1.39 16.27 13.71
C ALA A 79 2.08 15.76 12.43
N PRO A 80 1.52 16.05 11.23
CA PRO A 80 2.12 15.61 9.98
C PRO A 80 3.54 16.14 9.82
N THR A 81 4.49 15.21 9.65
CA THR A 81 5.93 15.49 9.61
C THR A 81 6.57 14.76 8.45
N LEU A 82 7.25 15.51 7.56
CA LEU A 82 8.10 14.97 6.50
C LEU A 82 9.49 14.65 7.07
N HIS A 83 10.02 13.50 6.69
CA HIS A 83 11.35 13.04 7.07
C HIS A 83 12.22 12.83 5.81
N PRO A 84 12.83 13.88 5.24
CA PRO A 84 13.63 13.77 4.01
C PRO A 84 14.73 12.69 4.09
N TYR A 85 15.40 12.55 5.23
CA TYR A 85 16.45 11.55 5.47
C TYR A 85 15.98 10.09 5.35
N ARG A 86 14.65 9.85 5.28
CA ARG A 86 14.07 8.50 5.10
C ARG A 86 13.81 8.15 3.64
N LEU A 87 13.88 9.12 2.72
CA LEU A 87 13.53 8.90 1.31
C LEU A 87 14.50 7.90 0.65
N ASP A 88 15.78 7.99 0.91
CA ASP A 88 16.78 7.11 0.30
C ASP A 88 16.86 5.71 0.91
N MET A 89 16.16 5.46 2.02
CA MET A 89 16.25 4.18 2.74
C MET A 89 15.76 3.00 1.90
N ILE A 90 14.79 3.21 1.01
CA ILE A 90 14.26 2.15 0.15
C ILE A 90 15.25 1.79 -0.96
N ALA A 91 15.95 2.77 -1.52
CA ALA A 91 16.97 2.53 -2.53
C ALA A 91 18.20 1.76 -1.98
N ALA A 92 18.48 1.90 -0.69
CA ALA A 92 19.54 1.17 -0.01
C ALA A 92 19.22 -0.34 0.14
N LYS A 93 17.94 -0.70 0.21
CA LYS A 93 17.47 -2.09 0.28
C LYS A 93 17.43 -2.70 -1.11
N LYS A 94 18.35 -3.61 -1.42
CA LYS A 94 18.46 -4.22 -2.77
C LYS A 94 17.52 -5.41 -2.99
N LYS A 95 17.15 -6.15 -1.93
CA LYS A 95 16.22 -7.29 -2.04
C LYS A 95 14.79 -6.78 -2.24
N PRO A 96 14.09 -7.20 -3.31
CA PRO A 96 12.68 -6.87 -3.53
C PRO A 96 11.80 -7.14 -2.30
N ALA A 97 10.82 -6.29 -2.08
CA ALA A 97 9.93 -6.41 -0.95
C ALA A 97 8.59 -5.69 -1.21
N ASN A 98 7.53 -6.13 -0.54
CA ASN A 98 6.26 -5.44 -0.47
C ASN A 98 6.32 -4.41 0.66
N ILE A 99 6.19 -3.13 0.33
CA ILE A 99 6.38 -2.01 1.26
C ILE A 99 5.07 -1.25 1.47
N TYR A 100 4.59 -1.23 2.70
CA TYR A 100 3.48 -0.35 3.10
C TYR A 100 4.01 1.05 3.40
N VAL A 101 3.57 2.02 2.62
CA VAL A 101 4.03 3.41 2.69
C VAL A 101 3.16 4.21 3.66
N CYS A 102 3.81 4.96 4.55
CA CYS A 102 3.16 5.84 5.54
C CYS A 102 2.15 5.14 6.46
N SER A 103 2.49 3.93 6.95
CA SER A 103 1.65 3.14 7.87
C SER A 103 1.29 3.86 9.18
N THR A 104 2.02 4.90 9.56
CA THR A 104 1.80 5.71 10.76
C THR A 104 1.58 7.19 10.43
N GLY A 105 1.05 7.45 9.27
CA GLY A 105 0.71 8.78 8.77
C GLY A 105 -0.34 8.71 7.68
N GLU A 106 -0.85 9.87 7.28
CA GLU A 106 -1.75 10.02 6.14
C GLU A 106 -1.07 10.87 5.08
N LEU A 107 -0.65 10.24 3.97
CA LEU A 107 0.07 10.93 2.88
C LEU A 107 -0.87 11.70 1.95
N PHE A 108 -2.13 11.25 1.84
CA PHE A 108 -3.10 11.79 0.89
C PHE A 108 -4.17 12.68 1.54
N GLY A 109 -3.95 13.07 2.81
CA GLY A 109 -4.80 14.05 3.45
C GLY A 109 -4.70 15.42 2.77
N GLU A 110 -5.78 16.19 2.70
CA GLU A 110 -5.85 17.51 2.05
C GLU A 110 -4.84 18.53 2.59
N TRP A 111 -4.42 18.35 3.84
CA TRP A 111 -3.40 19.19 4.48
C TRP A 111 -1.98 18.90 3.98
N ILE A 112 -1.73 17.74 3.34
CA ILE A 112 -0.41 17.37 2.84
C ILE A 112 -0.11 18.12 1.54
N PRO A 113 1.02 18.85 1.47
CA PRO A 113 1.46 19.50 0.25
C PRO A 113 1.77 18.47 -0.86
N GLU A 114 1.38 18.73 -2.09
CA GLU A 114 1.68 17.85 -3.23
C GLU A 114 3.18 17.56 -3.35
N LYS A 115 4.01 18.58 -3.11
CA LYS A 115 5.48 18.42 -3.11
C LYS A 115 5.97 17.29 -2.19
N TRP A 116 5.28 17.00 -1.07
CA TRP A 116 5.66 15.88 -0.21
C TRP A 116 5.28 14.54 -0.84
N ILE A 117 4.15 14.49 -1.54
CA ILE A 117 3.72 13.32 -2.30
C ILE A 117 4.71 13.05 -3.43
N ASP A 118 5.10 14.09 -4.19
CA ASP A 118 6.07 14.00 -5.28
C ASP A 118 7.41 13.44 -4.79
N LEU A 119 7.93 13.94 -3.67
CA LEU A 119 9.18 13.43 -3.07
C LEU A 119 9.11 11.93 -2.71
N VAL A 120 7.97 11.49 -2.19
CA VAL A 120 7.74 10.06 -1.87
C VAL A 120 7.64 9.24 -3.15
N PHE A 121 6.94 9.75 -4.15
CA PHE A 121 6.81 9.11 -5.46
C PHE A 121 8.15 8.99 -6.19
N ASP A 122 8.97 10.04 -6.16
CA ASP A 122 10.30 10.01 -6.78
C ASP A 122 11.22 8.99 -6.08
N ALA A 123 11.14 8.86 -4.77
CA ALA A 123 11.84 7.80 -4.05
C ALA A 123 11.37 6.40 -4.49
N CYS A 124 10.06 6.18 -4.69
CA CYS A 124 9.53 4.91 -5.20
C CYS A 124 10.04 4.62 -6.62
N LYS A 125 10.05 5.62 -7.50
CA LYS A 125 10.59 5.50 -8.87
C LYS A 125 12.09 5.16 -8.87
N ALA A 126 12.85 5.69 -7.92
CA ALA A 126 14.28 5.41 -7.78
C ALA A 126 14.59 3.98 -7.32
N ALA A 127 13.62 3.27 -6.75
CA ALA A 127 13.77 1.88 -6.30
C ALA A 127 12.65 0.97 -6.88
N PRO A 128 12.57 0.79 -8.21
CA PRO A 128 11.47 0.12 -8.90
C PRO A 128 11.38 -1.40 -8.68
N TRP A 129 12.34 -1.98 -7.97
CA TRP A 129 12.34 -3.41 -7.61
C TRP A 129 11.48 -3.74 -6.40
N HIS A 130 10.94 -2.75 -5.67
CA HIS A 130 9.97 -2.95 -4.60
C HIS A 130 8.55 -2.76 -5.11
N ASN A 131 7.58 -3.40 -4.46
CA ASN A 131 6.17 -3.07 -4.57
C ASN A 131 5.81 -2.08 -3.46
N TYR A 132 5.05 -1.04 -3.81
CA TYR A 132 4.63 -0.01 -2.88
C TYR A 132 3.12 -0.01 -2.74
N MET A 133 2.63 -0.13 -1.52
CA MET A 133 1.22 -0.11 -1.21
C MET A 133 0.90 1.15 -0.42
N PHE A 134 0.11 2.01 -1.00
CA PHE A 134 -0.44 3.20 -0.37
C PHE A 134 -1.85 2.91 0.10
N LEU A 135 -2.19 3.21 1.33
CA LEU A 135 -3.53 3.08 1.87
C LEU A 135 -3.95 4.40 2.48
N THR A 136 -5.12 4.91 2.07
CA THR A 136 -5.63 6.18 2.55
C THR A 136 -7.10 6.12 2.97
N LYS A 137 -7.48 7.01 3.87
CA LYS A 137 -8.87 7.37 4.17
C LYS A 137 -9.38 8.54 3.32
N HIS A 138 -8.55 9.08 2.42
CA HIS A 138 -8.86 10.19 1.50
C HIS A 138 -8.73 9.76 0.03
N PRO A 139 -9.50 8.75 -0.44
CA PRO A 139 -9.36 8.20 -1.79
C PRO A 139 -9.64 9.23 -2.91
N HIS A 140 -10.43 10.27 -2.64
CA HIS A 140 -10.66 11.38 -3.58
C HIS A 140 -9.37 12.11 -3.97
N ARG A 141 -8.31 12.07 -3.10
CA ARG A 141 -7.01 12.65 -3.44
C ARG A 141 -6.31 11.88 -4.56
N TYR A 142 -6.51 10.56 -4.66
CA TYR A 142 -6.04 9.80 -5.80
C TYR A 142 -6.71 10.25 -7.09
N THR A 143 -8.03 10.47 -7.06
CA THR A 143 -8.77 10.99 -8.23
C THR A 143 -8.21 12.35 -8.66
N GLN A 144 -8.05 13.28 -7.73
CA GLN A 144 -7.47 14.60 -8.03
C GLN A 144 -6.07 14.51 -8.67
N LEU A 145 -5.21 13.65 -8.14
CA LEU A 145 -3.85 13.46 -8.67
C LEU A 145 -3.87 12.71 -10.01
N SER A 146 -4.80 11.79 -10.22
CA SER A 146 -4.99 11.08 -11.49
C SER A 146 -5.46 12.04 -12.59
N ASP A 147 -6.46 12.87 -12.29
CA ASP A 147 -6.99 13.87 -13.25
C ASP A 147 -5.95 14.92 -13.62
N ALA A 148 -5.04 15.24 -12.70
CA ALA A 148 -3.90 16.12 -12.91
C ALA A 148 -2.68 15.43 -13.54
N GLU A 149 -2.77 14.13 -13.92
CA GLU A 149 -1.67 13.29 -14.44
C GLU A 149 -0.43 13.20 -13.52
N LYS A 150 -0.63 13.39 -12.21
CA LYS A 150 0.41 13.35 -11.19
C LYS A 150 0.49 12.01 -10.43
N LEU A 151 -0.51 11.16 -10.59
CA LEU A 151 -0.50 9.83 -9.97
C LEU A 151 0.41 8.89 -10.76
N ILE A 152 1.27 8.13 -10.07
CA ILE A 152 2.22 7.24 -10.75
C ILE A 152 1.51 6.03 -11.34
N GLU A 153 1.70 5.78 -12.62
CA GLU A 153 1.25 4.57 -13.31
C GLU A 153 2.43 3.60 -13.47
N GLN A 154 2.58 2.67 -12.54
CA GLN A 154 3.59 1.61 -12.56
C GLN A 154 3.02 0.32 -11.96
N ASP A 155 3.44 -0.84 -12.49
CA ASP A 155 2.95 -2.16 -12.05
C ASP A 155 3.29 -2.50 -10.59
N ASN A 156 4.25 -1.82 -10.01
CA ASN A 156 4.69 -2.00 -8.64
C ASN A 156 4.06 -1.00 -7.65
N ILE A 157 3.12 -0.18 -8.09
CA ILE A 157 2.41 0.81 -7.26
C ILE A 157 0.96 0.39 -7.08
N TRP A 158 0.51 0.32 -5.83
CA TRP A 158 -0.83 -0.10 -5.44
C TRP A 158 -1.52 0.97 -4.62
N TYR A 159 -2.71 1.37 -5.03
CA TYR A 159 -3.51 2.42 -4.39
C TYR A 159 -4.68 1.82 -3.63
N GLY A 160 -4.61 1.89 -2.31
CA GLY A 160 -5.61 1.34 -1.41
C GLY A 160 -6.58 2.37 -0.88
N SER A 161 -7.85 2.02 -0.84
CA SER A 161 -8.89 2.79 -0.19
C SER A 161 -9.33 2.09 1.10
N TYR A 162 -9.34 2.83 2.21
CA TYR A 162 -10.01 2.38 3.42
C TYR A 162 -11.52 2.49 3.20
N LEU A 163 -12.20 1.36 3.23
CA LEU A 163 -13.64 1.31 2.96
C LEU A 163 -14.43 1.72 4.20
N SER A 164 -15.30 2.69 4.03
CA SER A 164 -16.31 3.12 4.99
C SER A 164 -17.53 3.59 4.21
N ASP A 165 -18.71 3.57 4.84
CA ASP A 165 -19.98 3.94 4.19
C ASP A 165 -20.02 5.40 3.70
N GLU A 166 -19.09 6.23 4.18
CA GLU A 166 -19.10 7.69 3.94
C GLU A 166 -18.25 8.13 2.75
N ARG A 167 -17.40 7.26 2.18
CA ARG A 167 -16.39 7.68 1.20
C ARG A 167 -16.37 6.77 -0.02
N THR A 168 -16.49 7.40 -1.19
CA THR A 168 -16.32 6.69 -2.47
C THR A 168 -14.87 6.23 -2.62
N PRO A 169 -14.62 4.92 -2.81
CA PRO A 169 -13.28 4.41 -3.01
C PRO A 169 -12.71 4.82 -4.36
N PHE A 170 -11.38 4.84 -4.47
CA PHE A 170 -10.71 4.99 -5.74
C PHE A 170 -10.66 3.67 -6.49
N LEU A 171 -11.34 3.61 -7.62
CA LEU A 171 -11.36 2.47 -8.54
C LEU A 171 -10.81 2.90 -9.89
N SER A 172 -10.01 2.07 -10.52
CA SER A 172 -9.42 2.40 -11.80
C SER A 172 -9.04 1.15 -12.59
N GLY A 173 -9.29 1.15 -13.89
CA GLY A 173 -8.74 0.16 -14.81
C GLY A 173 -7.29 0.45 -15.25
N ARG A 174 -6.75 1.61 -14.86
CA ARG A 174 -5.39 2.08 -15.22
C ARG A 174 -4.37 1.79 -14.12
N TYR A 175 -4.78 1.90 -12.87
CA TYR A 175 -3.92 1.75 -11.68
C TYR A 175 -4.30 0.47 -10.92
N HIS A 176 -3.32 -0.16 -10.26
CA HIS A 176 -3.60 -1.25 -9.34
C HIS A 176 -4.28 -0.72 -8.09
N THR A 177 -5.41 -1.31 -7.74
CA THR A 177 -6.21 -0.85 -6.60
C THR A 177 -6.53 -1.98 -5.63
N PHE A 178 -6.62 -1.63 -4.34
CA PHE A 178 -7.07 -2.55 -3.32
C PHE A 178 -8.00 -1.89 -2.29
N GLY A 179 -8.89 -2.68 -1.72
CA GLY A 179 -9.77 -2.25 -0.64
C GLY A 179 -9.29 -2.75 0.71
N TYR A 180 -9.34 -1.91 1.74
CA TYR A 180 -9.12 -2.31 3.12
C TYR A 180 -10.40 -2.15 3.93
N ILE A 181 -10.88 -3.24 4.52
CA ILE A 181 -12.07 -3.29 5.37
C ILE A 181 -11.63 -3.60 6.79
N ASP A 182 -11.98 -2.75 7.75
CA ASP A 182 -11.79 -3.03 9.16
C ASP A 182 -13.11 -3.43 9.80
N LEU A 183 -13.30 -4.72 10.06
CA LEU A 183 -14.55 -5.25 10.63
C LEU A 183 -14.81 -4.78 12.07
N SER A 184 -13.81 -4.24 12.75
CA SER A 184 -13.99 -3.64 14.08
C SER A 184 -14.46 -2.18 14.01
N SER A 185 -14.52 -1.59 12.82
CA SER A 185 -15.09 -0.25 12.64
C SER A 185 -16.62 -0.29 12.64
N PRO A 186 -17.30 0.60 13.36
CA PRO A 186 -18.77 0.68 13.32
C PRO A 186 -19.32 1.01 11.92
N HIS A 187 -18.45 1.49 11.02
CA HIS A 187 -18.77 1.83 9.62
C HIS A 187 -18.31 0.76 8.61
N ALA A 188 -18.06 -0.46 9.07
CA ALA A 188 -17.45 -1.54 8.27
C ALA A 188 -18.46 -2.42 7.51
N SER A 189 -19.64 -1.94 7.16
CA SER A 189 -20.61 -2.72 6.41
C SER A 189 -20.68 -2.26 4.95
N PRO A 190 -19.83 -2.76 4.05
CA PRO A 190 -20.00 -2.48 2.65
C PRO A 190 -21.27 -3.15 2.15
N CYS A 191 -22.23 -2.36 1.68
CA CYS A 191 -23.46 -2.88 1.05
C CYS A 191 -23.13 -3.71 -0.19
N ALA A 192 -22.06 -3.40 -0.88
CA ALA A 192 -21.45 -4.17 -1.97
C ALA A 192 -19.91 -3.98 -1.96
N LEU A 193 -19.18 -5.02 -2.34
CA LEU A 193 -17.72 -4.91 -2.52
C LEU A 193 -17.42 -4.25 -3.86
N PRO A 194 -16.76 -3.09 -3.87
CA PRO A 194 -16.26 -2.49 -5.10
C PRO A 194 -15.28 -3.40 -5.85
N GLU A 195 -15.10 -3.19 -7.15
CA GLU A 195 -14.24 -4.01 -8.01
C GLU A 195 -12.75 -3.70 -7.84
N PHE A 196 -12.21 -3.98 -6.66
CA PHE A 196 -10.76 -3.95 -6.43
C PHE A 196 -10.08 -5.21 -6.97
N GLU A 197 -8.79 -5.09 -7.31
CA GLU A 197 -7.95 -6.23 -7.65
C GLU A 197 -7.56 -7.07 -6.43
N TRP A 198 -7.59 -6.48 -5.25
CA TRP A 198 -7.25 -7.12 -3.98
C TRP A 198 -8.09 -6.58 -2.83
N ILE A 199 -8.44 -7.45 -1.90
CA ILE A 199 -9.22 -7.10 -0.72
C ILE A 199 -8.45 -7.51 0.52
N ILE A 200 -8.25 -6.58 1.43
CA ILE A 200 -7.66 -6.84 2.75
C ILE A 200 -8.75 -6.66 3.80
N VAL A 201 -8.90 -7.65 4.65
CA VAL A 201 -9.86 -7.62 5.76
C VAL A 201 -9.08 -7.63 7.07
N GLY A 202 -9.25 -6.59 7.84
CA GLY A 202 -8.70 -6.44 9.19
C GLY A 202 -9.78 -6.57 10.25
N CYS A 203 -9.31 -6.80 11.47
CA CYS A 203 -10.11 -6.78 12.67
C CYS A 203 -9.15 -6.32 13.77
N ASP A 204 -8.88 -5.00 13.77
CA ASP A 204 -7.65 -4.48 14.32
C ASP A 204 -7.74 -4.01 15.76
N THR A 205 -8.81 -4.25 16.47
CA THR A 205 -8.78 -4.08 17.93
C THR A 205 -10.10 -3.53 18.48
N PRO A 206 -10.75 -4.20 19.35
CA PRO A 206 -11.68 -3.56 20.26
C PRO A 206 -10.84 -2.78 21.26
N VAL A 207 -10.79 -1.50 21.11
CA VAL A 207 -10.10 -0.65 22.06
C VAL A 207 -10.97 -0.41 23.28
N PHE A 208 -12.26 -0.66 23.20
CA PHE A 208 -13.20 -0.35 24.26
C PHE A 208 -14.17 -1.52 24.55
N LYS A 209 -14.44 -1.73 25.85
CA LYS A 209 -15.34 -2.76 26.36
C LYS A 209 -16.80 -2.67 25.89
N HIS A 210 -17.16 -1.66 25.12
CA HIS A 210 -18.54 -1.37 24.69
C HIS A 210 -18.77 -1.48 23.19
N ASP A 211 -17.72 -1.80 22.41
CA ASP A 211 -17.88 -1.99 20.97
C ASP A 211 -18.48 -3.37 20.69
N GLU A 212 -19.42 -3.43 19.78
CA GLU A 212 -19.96 -4.71 19.31
C GLU A 212 -18.83 -5.52 18.67
N PRO A 213 -18.75 -6.83 18.97
CA PRO A 213 -17.76 -7.67 18.32
C PRO A 213 -18.00 -7.69 16.82
N PRO A 214 -16.94 -7.76 16.01
CA PRO A 214 -17.07 -7.82 14.56
C PRO A 214 -17.91 -9.02 14.14
N SER A 215 -18.76 -8.83 13.15
CA SER A 215 -19.73 -9.81 12.72
C SER A 215 -19.10 -10.88 11.83
N ARG A 216 -19.24 -12.16 12.20
CA ARG A 216 -18.93 -13.32 11.34
C ARG A 216 -19.72 -13.25 10.03
N THR A 217 -20.99 -12.88 10.08
CA THR A 217 -21.86 -12.76 8.90
C THR A 217 -21.33 -11.72 7.91
N ALA A 218 -20.79 -10.59 8.39
CA ALA A 218 -20.16 -9.60 7.52
C ALA A 218 -18.94 -10.18 6.81
N LEU A 219 -18.10 -10.94 7.50
CA LEU A 219 -16.96 -11.63 6.92
C LEU A 219 -17.37 -12.67 5.87
N GLU A 220 -18.37 -13.50 6.17
CA GLU A 220 -18.90 -14.50 5.24
C GLU A 220 -19.48 -13.84 3.97
N LYS A 221 -20.18 -12.71 4.12
CA LYS A 221 -20.65 -11.92 2.98
C LYS A 221 -19.50 -11.43 2.12
N ILE A 222 -18.45 -10.88 2.71
CA ILE A 222 -17.24 -10.43 1.99
C ILE A 222 -16.61 -11.60 1.22
N LEU A 223 -16.53 -12.79 1.83
CA LEU A 223 -15.98 -13.98 1.19
C LEU A 223 -16.83 -14.44 -0.01
N LEU A 224 -18.15 -14.30 0.04
CA LEU A 224 -19.04 -14.62 -1.07
C LEU A 224 -18.94 -13.56 -2.18
N ASP A 225 -18.96 -12.29 -1.82
CA ASP A 225 -19.02 -11.16 -2.76
C ASP A 225 -17.66 -10.88 -3.44
N ARG A 226 -16.55 -11.49 -2.98
CA ARG A 226 -15.23 -11.27 -3.58
C ARG A 226 -15.10 -11.76 -5.03
N GLY A 227 -15.99 -12.63 -5.51
CA GLY A 227 -16.02 -13.07 -6.91
C GLY A 227 -14.71 -13.71 -7.42
N GLY A 228 -14.02 -14.48 -6.55
CA GLY A 228 -12.73 -15.12 -6.88
C GLY A 228 -11.51 -14.17 -6.84
N ARG A 229 -11.68 -12.91 -6.47
CA ARG A 229 -10.58 -11.95 -6.28
C ARG A 229 -9.72 -12.36 -5.08
N PRO A 230 -8.38 -12.16 -5.13
CA PRO A 230 -7.52 -12.39 -3.98
C PRO A 230 -8.00 -11.63 -2.74
N LEU A 231 -7.98 -12.31 -1.59
CA LEU A 231 -8.38 -11.75 -0.30
C LEU A 231 -7.34 -12.08 0.75
N PHE A 232 -7.02 -11.11 1.60
CA PHE A 232 -6.11 -11.28 2.71
C PHE A 232 -6.79 -10.97 4.05
N MET A 233 -6.97 -11.99 4.89
CA MET A 233 -7.39 -11.82 6.27
C MET A 233 -6.19 -11.53 7.14
N LYS A 234 -6.21 -10.43 7.88
CA LYS A 234 -5.17 -10.15 8.88
C LYS A 234 -5.30 -11.11 10.06
N ASP A 235 -4.18 -11.68 10.45
CA ASP A 235 -4.13 -12.53 11.65
C ASP A 235 -4.14 -11.64 12.90
N SER A 236 -5.26 -11.65 13.61
CA SER A 236 -5.45 -10.99 14.89
C SER A 236 -6.27 -11.86 15.82
N GLN A 237 -6.15 -11.64 17.13
CA GLN A 237 -6.94 -12.38 18.11
C GLN A 237 -8.44 -12.22 17.85
N LEU A 238 -8.87 -11.04 17.44
CA LEU A 238 -10.26 -10.75 17.18
C LEU A 238 -10.74 -11.43 15.89
N MET A 239 -9.93 -11.44 14.82
CA MET A 239 -10.25 -12.20 13.61
C MET A 239 -10.43 -13.68 13.93
N ARG A 240 -9.56 -14.26 14.76
CA ARG A 240 -9.66 -15.66 15.18
C ARG A 240 -10.84 -15.94 16.10
N SER A 241 -11.40 -14.95 16.77
CA SER A 241 -12.61 -15.13 17.59
C SER A 241 -13.89 -15.24 16.78
N ILE A 242 -13.89 -14.69 15.55
CA ILE A 242 -15.05 -14.72 14.65
C ILE A 242 -14.89 -15.74 13.51
N TRP A 243 -13.67 -16.22 13.27
CA TRP A 243 -13.34 -17.15 12.19
C TRP A 243 -12.52 -18.33 12.73
N ASP A 244 -13.12 -19.50 12.73
CA ASP A 244 -12.56 -20.76 13.24
C ASP A 244 -11.85 -21.58 12.14
N GLY A 245 -12.00 -21.20 10.87
CA GLY A 245 -11.33 -21.83 9.74
C GLY A 245 -9.90 -21.34 9.52
N ALA A 246 -9.25 -21.89 8.51
CA ALA A 246 -7.97 -21.37 8.03
C ALA A 246 -8.14 -19.94 7.51
N LEU A 247 -7.22 -19.03 7.86
CA LEU A 247 -7.24 -17.68 7.34
C LEU A 247 -6.95 -17.69 5.85
N VAL A 248 -7.78 -17.01 5.07
CA VAL A 248 -7.51 -16.74 3.67
C VAL A 248 -6.45 -15.66 3.58
N GLN A 249 -5.29 -15.97 2.99
CA GLN A 249 -4.16 -15.05 2.87
C GLN A 249 -3.60 -15.07 1.45
N GLU A 250 -4.42 -14.65 0.51
CA GLU A 250 -4.12 -14.62 -0.92
C GLU A 250 -3.54 -13.26 -1.30
N PHE A 251 -2.53 -13.29 -2.17
CA PHE A 251 -1.92 -12.10 -2.75
C PHE A 251 -2.20 -12.06 -4.25
N PRO A 252 -2.42 -10.86 -4.83
CA PRO A 252 -2.33 -10.68 -6.27
C PRO A 252 -0.98 -11.16 -6.79
N LEU A 253 -0.96 -11.63 -8.04
CA LEU A 253 0.23 -12.21 -8.63
C LEU A 253 1.48 -11.32 -8.53
N LEU A 254 1.33 -10.02 -8.73
CA LEU A 254 2.42 -9.05 -8.65
C LEU A 254 2.97 -8.85 -7.23
N LEU A 255 2.15 -9.14 -6.21
CA LEU A 255 2.52 -9.02 -4.80
C LEU A 255 2.91 -10.36 -4.17
N GLN A 256 2.75 -11.48 -4.89
CA GLN A 256 3.22 -12.76 -4.37
C GLN A 256 4.72 -12.67 -4.14
N ARG A 257 5.15 -13.05 -2.95
CA ARG A 257 6.59 -13.20 -2.66
C ARG A 257 7.14 -14.17 -3.69
N ALA A 258 7.86 -13.64 -4.65
CA ALA A 258 8.54 -14.50 -5.60
C ALA A 258 9.49 -15.41 -4.80
N PRO A 259 9.38 -16.73 -4.89
CA PRO A 259 10.46 -17.59 -4.47
C PRO A 259 11.67 -17.21 -5.34
N ASP A 260 12.56 -16.36 -4.83
CA ASP A 260 13.84 -15.92 -5.40
C ASP A 260 13.89 -15.59 -6.91
N ARG A 261 12.77 -15.57 -7.60
CA ARG A 261 12.68 -15.25 -9.03
C ARG A 261 11.64 -14.17 -9.28
N PRO A 262 12.03 -13.03 -9.85
CA PRO A 262 11.05 -12.04 -10.30
C PRO A 262 10.11 -12.69 -11.31
N ILE A 263 8.79 -12.45 -11.19
CA ILE A 263 7.82 -12.86 -12.20
C ILE A 263 8.25 -12.18 -13.52
N PRO A 264 8.58 -12.94 -14.55
CA PRO A 264 9.10 -12.36 -15.77
C PRO A 264 7.97 -11.60 -16.47
N HIS A 265 8.12 -10.30 -16.62
CA HIS A 265 7.22 -9.49 -17.44
C HIS A 265 7.39 -9.89 -18.91
N CYS A 266 6.30 -10.24 -19.57
CA CYS A 266 6.36 -10.59 -21.00
C CYS A 266 6.93 -9.46 -21.85
N LYS A 267 6.65 -8.22 -21.51
CA LYS A 267 7.20 -7.00 -22.16
C LYS A 267 8.74 -6.95 -22.14
N HIS A 268 9.37 -7.46 -21.08
CA HIS A 268 10.83 -7.47 -20.90
C HIS A 268 11.45 -8.87 -21.06
N CYS A 269 10.63 -9.85 -21.40
CA CYS A 269 11.10 -11.22 -21.56
C CYS A 269 11.79 -11.40 -22.92
N LYS A 270 13.05 -11.86 -22.91
CA LYS A 270 13.81 -12.19 -24.13
C LYS A 270 13.12 -13.19 -25.06
N GLN A 271 12.15 -13.95 -24.56
CA GLN A 271 11.37 -14.92 -25.33
C GLN A 271 10.03 -14.34 -25.83
N CYS A 272 9.72 -13.11 -25.50
CA CYS A 272 8.52 -12.42 -25.98
C CYS A 272 8.91 -11.54 -27.17
N GLN A 273 8.31 -11.83 -28.35
CA GLN A 273 8.47 -11.01 -29.54
C GLN A 273 7.29 -10.06 -29.68
N ILE A 274 7.59 -8.83 -30.06
CA ILE A 274 6.60 -7.83 -30.47
C ILE A 274 6.44 -7.95 -31.96
N ILE A 275 5.25 -8.30 -32.44
CA ILE A 275 4.95 -8.43 -33.86
C ILE A 275 3.97 -7.33 -34.28
N GLY A 276 4.39 -6.49 -35.21
CA GLY A 276 3.57 -5.53 -35.94
C GLY A 276 3.34 -4.19 -35.21
N GLU A 277 3.71 -3.13 -35.88
CA GLU A 277 3.24 -1.76 -35.65
C GLU A 277 1.99 -1.55 -36.52
N GLY A 278 0.82 -1.82 -36.00
CA GLY A 278 -0.43 -1.62 -36.72
C GLY A 278 -1.41 -0.76 -35.95
N LYS A 279 -2.40 -0.20 -36.64
CA LYS A 279 -3.52 0.58 -36.06
C LYS A 279 -4.27 -0.09 -34.89
N ARG A 280 -3.98 -1.37 -34.58
CA ARG A 280 -4.55 -2.16 -33.49
C ARG A 280 -3.59 -2.42 -32.32
N GLY A 281 -2.42 -1.71 -32.28
CA GLY A 281 -1.42 -1.84 -31.23
C GLY A 281 -0.47 -3.05 -31.40
N ASN A 282 0.57 -3.10 -30.60
CA ASN A 282 1.61 -4.13 -30.62
C ASN A 282 1.06 -5.48 -30.14
N ARG A 283 1.33 -6.54 -30.89
CA ARG A 283 1.03 -7.94 -30.48
C ARG A 283 2.25 -8.56 -29.82
N HIS A 284 2.09 -9.08 -28.62
CA HIS A 284 3.12 -9.80 -27.90
C HIS A 284 2.94 -11.31 -28.11
N ILE A 285 4.00 -12.01 -28.54
CA ILE A 285 3.98 -13.46 -28.75
C ILE A 285 5.12 -14.10 -27.96
N CYS A 286 4.78 -15.06 -27.11
CA CYS A 286 5.75 -15.85 -26.38
C CYS A 286 6.35 -16.95 -27.29
N ARG A 287 7.68 -16.92 -27.47
CA ARG A 287 8.43 -17.95 -28.21
C ARG A 287 9.35 -18.78 -27.30
N HIS A 288 8.96 -18.98 -26.07
CA HIS A 288 9.70 -19.87 -25.18
C HIS A 288 9.67 -21.34 -25.73
N ARG A 289 10.80 -22.04 -25.68
CA ARG A 289 10.94 -23.38 -26.26
C ARG A 289 9.86 -24.39 -25.81
N LYS A 290 9.37 -24.30 -24.56
CA LYS A 290 8.27 -25.14 -24.08
C LYS A 290 6.95 -24.80 -24.76
N VAL A 291 6.70 -23.49 -25.00
CA VAL A 291 5.50 -23.00 -25.68
C VAL A 291 5.54 -23.39 -27.17
N LEU A 292 6.70 -23.31 -27.82
CA LEU A 292 6.86 -23.69 -29.22
C LEU A 292 6.66 -25.21 -29.48
N LYS A 293 6.81 -26.07 -28.47
CA LYS A 293 6.47 -27.48 -28.58
C LYS A 293 4.98 -27.72 -28.81
N GLU A 294 4.12 -26.86 -28.22
CA GLU A 294 2.66 -26.95 -28.29
C GLU A 294 2.09 -26.01 -29.36
N HIS A 295 2.74 -24.88 -29.57
CA HIS A 295 2.33 -23.79 -30.45
C HIS A 295 3.50 -23.37 -31.34
N LYS A 296 3.63 -23.96 -32.54
CA LYS A 296 4.77 -23.76 -33.48
C LYS A 296 5.08 -22.30 -33.79
N ASP A 297 4.03 -21.44 -33.87
CA ASP A 297 4.19 -20.03 -34.17
C ASP A 297 4.30 -19.16 -32.90
N GLY A 298 4.38 -19.76 -31.72
CA GLY A 298 4.34 -19.11 -30.43
C GLY A 298 2.89 -18.86 -29.94
N ARG A 299 2.76 -18.46 -28.69
CA ARG A 299 1.46 -18.21 -28.06
C ARG A 299 1.24 -16.71 -27.83
N HIS A 300 0.09 -16.21 -28.29
CA HIS A 300 -0.28 -14.82 -28.07
C HIS A 300 -0.37 -14.50 -26.58
N VAL A 301 0.25 -13.38 -26.17
CA VAL A 301 0.18 -12.82 -24.84
C VAL A 301 -0.86 -11.69 -24.86
N PRO A 302 -2.03 -11.87 -24.25
CA PRO A 302 -3.04 -10.80 -24.16
C PRO A 302 -2.46 -9.52 -23.52
N GLY A 303 -2.91 -8.36 -23.95
CA GLY A 303 -2.38 -7.06 -23.53
C GLY A 303 -2.35 -6.88 -22.00
N ARG A 304 -3.34 -7.42 -21.30
CA ARG A 304 -3.37 -7.45 -19.81
C ARG A 304 -2.17 -8.15 -19.16
N TYR A 305 -1.53 -9.08 -19.88
CA TYR A 305 -0.35 -9.82 -19.41
C TYR A 305 0.97 -9.29 -20.01
N ALA A 306 0.94 -8.23 -20.81
CA ALA A 306 2.19 -7.64 -21.34
C ALA A 306 3.10 -7.16 -20.21
N ARG A 307 2.51 -6.71 -19.09
CA ARG A 307 3.17 -6.20 -17.88
C ARG A 307 3.42 -7.28 -16.83
N THR A 308 2.88 -8.49 -17.02
CA THR A 308 3.09 -9.67 -16.19
C THR A 308 3.23 -10.90 -17.08
N SER A 309 3.25 -12.10 -16.52
CA SER A 309 3.25 -13.32 -17.32
C SER A 309 1.93 -14.07 -17.18
N PRO A 310 1.38 -14.64 -18.28
CA PRO A 310 0.19 -15.47 -18.21
C PRO A 310 0.44 -16.73 -17.35
N GLU A 311 -0.63 -17.34 -16.85
CA GLU A 311 -0.56 -18.56 -16.03
C GLU A 311 0.18 -19.71 -16.70
N TRP A 312 0.04 -19.85 -18.03
CA TRP A 312 0.73 -20.84 -18.83
C TRP A 312 2.21 -20.52 -19.11
N CYS A 313 2.78 -19.44 -18.58
CA CYS A 313 4.16 -19.04 -18.82
C CYS A 313 5.15 -20.04 -18.22
N PRO A 314 6.08 -20.64 -19.01
CA PRO A 314 7.03 -21.62 -18.49
C PRO A 314 8.11 -21.06 -17.56
N LYS A 315 8.18 -19.74 -17.43
CA LYS A 315 9.11 -19.04 -16.54
C LYS A 315 8.46 -18.57 -15.25
N ARG A 316 7.18 -18.85 -15.10
CA ARG A 316 6.39 -18.52 -13.90
C ARG A 316 6.66 -19.50 -12.77
#